data_426da1694d39fcc0073e7dfc39635569
#
_entry.id   426da1694d39fcc0073e7dfc39635569
#
_cell.length_a   1.000
_cell.length_b   1.000
_cell.length_c   1.000
_cell.angle_alpha   90.00
_cell.angle_beta   90.00
_cell.angle_gamma   90.00
#
_symmetry.space_group_name_H-M   'P 1'
#
loop_
_entity.id
_entity.type
_entity.pdbx_description
1 polymer ?
#
loop_
_entity_poly.entity_id
_entity_poly.type
_entity_poly.pdbx_seq_one_letter_code
_entity_poly.pdbx_strand_id
1 'polypeptide(L)'
;TRARILTGDTPTGRLHLGHLHGALANWVKLQDEAQCFFFSADWHALTTNYHDTAIIKSSEREMFVDWIAAGIDPEKATLFIQSEVKEHAELFLLLSMITPVGWLERSPSYKEMRENITDRDLALYGFLGYPVLQAADILLPRAEVVPVGKDNQAHVELAFFAPGGLSECA
;
A
#
# COMPACT_ATOMS: atom_id res chain seq x y z
N THR A 1 -2.03 -20.48 14.11
CA THR A 1 -2.60 -19.41 13.25
C THR A 1 -1.65 -19.19 12.09
N ARG A 2 -2.17 -19.10 10.86
CA ARG A 2 -1.36 -18.72 9.70
C ARG A 2 -0.96 -17.25 9.86
N ALA A 3 0.27 -16.90 9.49
CA ALA A 3 0.72 -15.51 9.48
C ALA A 3 -0.17 -14.66 8.58
N ARG A 4 -0.39 -13.40 8.95
CA ARG A 4 -1.15 -12.44 8.13
C ARG A 4 -0.21 -11.66 7.24
N ILE A 5 -0.46 -11.71 5.94
CA ILE A 5 0.31 -11.00 4.93
C ILE A 5 -0.58 -9.93 4.33
N LEU A 6 -0.10 -8.69 4.32
CA LEU A 6 -0.72 -7.59 3.58
C LEU A 6 0.19 -7.16 2.45
N THR A 7 -0.36 -7.02 1.27
CA THR A 7 0.30 -6.36 0.15
C THR A 7 -0.73 -5.80 -0.81
N GLY A 8 -0.35 -4.83 -1.61
CA GLY A 8 -1.24 -4.19 -2.55
C GLY A 8 -0.47 -3.50 -3.66
N ASP A 9 -1.21 -3.00 -4.62
CA ASP A 9 -0.67 -2.22 -5.72
C ASP A 9 -1.53 -0.98 -5.97
N THR A 10 -0.93 0.06 -6.53
CA THR A 10 -1.63 1.29 -6.87
C THR A 10 -2.23 1.18 -8.27
N PRO A 11 -3.54 1.45 -8.46
CA PRO A 11 -4.21 1.35 -9.75
C PRO A 11 -3.89 2.56 -10.64
N THR A 12 -2.66 2.62 -11.16
CA THR A 12 -2.15 3.75 -11.96
C THR A 12 -1.93 3.43 -13.44
N GLY A 13 -2.49 2.34 -13.92
CA GLY A 13 -2.38 1.87 -15.31
C GLY A 13 -2.46 0.36 -15.41
N ARG A 14 -2.23 -0.15 -16.63
CA ARG A 14 -2.22 -1.59 -16.89
C ARG A 14 -1.00 -2.25 -16.28
N LEU A 15 -1.20 -3.44 -15.72
CA LEU A 15 -0.11 -4.29 -15.29
C LEU A 15 0.69 -4.79 -16.51
N HIS A 16 1.94 -5.11 -16.30
CA HIS A 16 2.85 -5.66 -17.32
C HIS A 16 3.63 -6.86 -16.76
N LEU A 17 4.38 -7.53 -17.61
CA LEU A 17 5.15 -8.73 -17.23
C LEU A 17 6.09 -8.52 -16.02
N GLY A 18 6.55 -7.30 -15.78
CA GLY A 18 7.33 -6.97 -14.59
C GLY A 18 6.54 -7.13 -13.29
N HIS A 19 5.26 -6.76 -13.27
CA HIS A 19 4.39 -7.00 -12.11
C HIS A 19 4.14 -8.49 -11.89
N LEU A 20 3.93 -9.25 -12.99
CA LEU A 20 3.71 -10.70 -12.91
C LEU A 20 4.91 -11.39 -12.26
N HIS A 21 6.12 -11.14 -12.73
CA HIS A 21 7.34 -11.79 -12.24
C HIS A 21 7.86 -11.19 -10.93
N GLY A 22 7.67 -9.89 -10.71
CA GLY A 22 8.17 -9.18 -9.53
C GLY A 22 7.31 -9.38 -8.29
N ALA A 23 5.99 -9.42 -8.43
CA ALA A 23 5.07 -9.46 -7.31
C ALA A 23 4.06 -10.61 -7.38
N LEU A 24 3.25 -10.69 -8.46
CA LEU A 24 2.09 -11.58 -8.52
C LEU A 24 2.47 -13.06 -8.42
N ALA A 25 3.57 -13.48 -9.03
CA ALA A 25 4.04 -14.87 -8.94
C ALA A 25 4.39 -15.28 -7.49
N ASN A 26 4.82 -14.32 -6.66
CA ASN A 26 5.04 -14.54 -5.24
C ASN A 26 3.71 -14.56 -4.47
N TRP A 27 2.78 -13.65 -4.76
CA TRP A 27 1.47 -13.60 -4.11
C TRP A 27 0.68 -14.89 -4.33
N VAL A 28 0.71 -15.46 -5.55
CA VAL A 28 0.09 -16.76 -5.88
C VAL A 28 0.61 -17.88 -4.99
N LYS A 29 1.89 -17.87 -4.63
CA LYS A 29 2.45 -18.86 -3.70
C LYS A 29 2.03 -18.59 -2.25
N LEU A 30 2.11 -17.33 -1.84
CA LEU A 30 1.82 -16.93 -0.47
C LEU A 30 0.37 -17.22 -0.03
N GLN A 31 -0.60 -17.16 -0.95
CA GLN A 31 -2.01 -17.46 -0.63
C GLN A 31 -2.24 -18.90 -0.14
N ASP A 32 -1.36 -19.85 -0.49
CA ASP A 32 -1.43 -21.23 -0.01
C ASP A 32 -0.77 -21.41 1.37
N GLU A 33 0.15 -20.52 1.74
CA GLU A 33 0.97 -20.61 2.95
C GLU A 33 0.46 -19.76 4.11
N ALA A 34 -0.18 -18.62 3.81
CA ALA A 34 -0.56 -17.59 4.80
C ALA A 34 -2.00 -17.12 4.63
N GLN A 35 -2.47 -16.30 5.57
CA GLN A 35 -3.70 -15.53 5.44
C GLN A 35 -3.38 -14.22 4.70
N CYS A 36 -3.67 -14.19 3.41
CA CYS A 36 -3.30 -13.06 2.56
C CYS A 36 -4.43 -12.05 2.40
N PHE A 37 -4.05 -10.78 2.45
CA PHE A 37 -4.88 -9.61 2.17
C PHE A 37 -4.23 -8.85 1.02
N PHE A 38 -4.86 -8.85 -0.15
CA PHE A 38 -4.38 -8.15 -1.34
C PHE A 38 -5.33 -7.02 -1.67
N PHE A 39 -4.82 -5.80 -1.81
CA PHE A 39 -5.70 -4.65 -1.96
C PHE A 39 -5.28 -3.67 -3.07
N SER A 40 -6.29 -3.04 -3.65
CA SER A 40 -6.11 -1.87 -4.49
C SER A 40 -5.90 -0.65 -3.61
N ALA A 41 -4.75 -0.02 -3.72
CA ALA A 41 -4.35 1.15 -2.95
C ALA A 41 -4.79 2.44 -3.67
N ASP A 42 -6.10 2.61 -3.87
CA ASP A 42 -6.69 3.69 -4.65
C ASP A 42 -6.50 5.07 -3.99
N TRP A 43 -6.55 5.18 -2.66
CA TRP A 43 -6.23 6.42 -1.97
C TRP A 43 -4.74 6.77 -2.07
N HIS A 44 -3.84 5.78 -2.07
CA HIS A 44 -2.43 6.04 -2.35
C HIS A 44 -2.24 6.55 -3.78
N ALA A 45 -2.95 5.98 -4.75
CA ALA A 45 -2.92 6.46 -6.13
C ALA A 45 -3.37 7.92 -6.25
N LEU A 46 -4.35 8.36 -5.45
CA LEU A 46 -4.80 9.77 -5.42
C LEU A 46 -3.70 10.73 -5.02
N THR A 47 -2.72 10.35 -4.21
CA THR A 47 -1.66 11.27 -3.75
C THR A 47 -0.81 11.80 -4.89
N THR A 48 -0.68 11.04 -5.97
CA THR A 48 0.08 11.42 -7.18
C THR A 48 -0.78 11.65 -8.42
N ASN A 49 -1.99 11.07 -8.47
CA ASN A 49 -2.88 11.14 -9.64
C ASN A 49 -4.16 11.95 -9.39
N TYR A 50 -4.09 12.93 -8.49
CA TYR A 50 -5.24 13.76 -8.13
C TYR A 50 -5.77 14.63 -9.29
N HIS A 51 -4.99 14.84 -10.35
CA HIS A 51 -5.41 15.56 -11.56
C HIS A 51 -6.27 14.73 -12.50
N ASP A 52 -6.06 13.40 -12.54
CA ASP A 52 -6.79 12.48 -13.39
C ASP A 52 -7.22 11.24 -12.59
N THR A 53 -8.32 11.38 -11.90
CA THR A 53 -8.86 10.29 -11.06
C THR A 53 -9.58 9.21 -11.88
N ALA A 54 -9.89 9.48 -13.16
CA ALA A 54 -10.57 8.50 -14.02
C ALA A 54 -9.68 7.29 -14.30
N ILE A 55 -8.37 7.48 -14.37
CA ILE A 55 -7.41 6.40 -14.55
C ILE A 55 -7.44 5.40 -13.39
N ILE A 56 -7.59 5.89 -12.15
CA ILE A 56 -7.61 5.05 -10.96
C ILE A 56 -8.73 4.03 -11.06
N LYS A 57 -9.96 4.50 -11.28
CA LYS A 57 -11.14 3.62 -11.34
C LYS A 57 -11.11 2.64 -12.52
N SER A 58 -10.60 3.06 -13.67
CA SER A 58 -10.47 2.17 -14.83
C SER A 58 -9.39 1.10 -14.63
N SER A 59 -8.24 1.51 -14.09
CA SER A 59 -7.11 0.61 -13.82
C SER A 59 -7.40 -0.40 -12.72
N GLU A 60 -8.17 0.00 -11.70
CA GLU A 60 -8.54 -0.87 -10.58
C GLU A 60 -9.26 -2.14 -11.04
N ARG A 61 -10.25 -2.00 -11.91
CA ARG A 61 -10.97 -3.16 -12.44
C ARG A 61 -10.03 -4.08 -13.24
N GLU A 62 -9.21 -3.50 -14.13
CA GLU A 62 -8.25 -4.28 -14.93
C GLU A 62 -7.25 -5.00 -14.03
N MET A 63 -6.77 -4.35 -12.98
CA MET A 63 -5.82 -4.90 -12.01
C MET A 63 -6.38 -6.15 -11.30
N PHE A 64 -7.62 -6.13 -10.82
CA PHE A 64 -8.25 -7.32 -10.23
C PHE A 64 -8.44 -8.45 -11.24
N VAL A 65 -8.79 -8.12 -12.49
CA VAL A 65 -8.88 -9.12 -13.56
C VAL A 65 -7.53 -9.77 -13.81
N ASP A 66 -6.46 -8.99 -13.87
CA ASP A 66 -5.09 -9.48 -14.07
C ASP A 66 -4.61 -10.33 -12.89
N TRP A 67 -4.95 -9.95 -11.64
CA TRP A 67 -4.62 -10.74 -10.45
C TRP A 67 -5.26 -12.13 -10.49
N ILE A 68 -6.56 -12.19 -10.79
CA ILE A 68 -7.29 -13.46 -10.90
C ILE A 68 -6.73 -14.29 -12.08
N ALA A 69 -6.46 -13.67 -13.22
CA ALA A 69 -5.86 -14.33 -14.37
C ALA A 69 -4.44 -14.87 -14.10
N ALA A 70 -3.68 -14.19 -13.23
CA ALA A 70 -2.36 -14.65 -12.78
C ALA A 70 -2.42 -15.84 -11.79
N GLY A 71 -3.60 -16.14 -11.24
CA GLY A 71 -3.80 -17.27 -10.32
C GLY A 71 -4.11 -16.90 -8.88
N ILE A 72 -4.39 -15.62 -8.58
CA ILE A 72 -4.93 -15.24 -7.27
C ILE A 72 -6.36 -15.78 -7.16
N ASP A 73 -6.62 -16.54 -6.10
CA ASP A 73 -7.88 -17.20 -5.82
C ASP A 73 -8.64 -16.47 -4.70
N PRO A 74 -9.79 -15.85 -4.99
CA PRO A 74 -10.59 -15.15 -3.98
C PRO A 74 -11.13 -16.04 -2.85
N GLU A 75 -11.14 -17.37 -3.03
CA GLU A 75 -11.50 -18.31 -1.96
C GLU A 75 -10.35 -18.55 -0.98
N LYS A 76 -9.10 -18.21 -1.37
CA LYS A 76 -7.90 -18.38 -0.55
C LYS A 76 -7.39 -17.09 0.06
N ALA A 77 -7.53 -15.97 -0.67
CA ALA A 77 -7.05 -14.65 -0.28
C ALA A 77 -8.20 -13.64 -0.23
N THR A 78 -8.12 -12.71 0.71
CA THR A 78 -9.05 -11.58 0.77
C THR A 78 -8.60 -10.50 -0.22
N LEU A 79 -9.46 -10.18 -1.20
CA LEU A 79 -9.25 -9.09 -2.14
C LEU A 79 -10.15 -7.93 -1.78
N PHE A 80 -9.61 -6.70 -1.71
CA PHE A 80 -10.43 -5.53 -1.39
C PHE A 80 -9.88 -4.24 -2.00
N ILE A 81 -10.73 -3.22 -2.02
CA ILE A 81 -10.39 -1.86 -2.40
C ILE A 81 -10.20 -1.06 -1.11
N GLN A 82 -9.10 -0.33 -0.98
CA GLN A 82 -8.78 0.44 0.22
C GLN A 82 -9.91 1.40 0.61
N SER A 83 -10.46 2.13 -0.34
CA SER A 83 -11.51 3.11 -0.10
C SER A 83 -12.87 2.51 0.29
N GLU A 84 -13.09 1.22 0.06
CA GLU A 84 -14.32 0.53 0.49
C GLU A 84 -14.26 0.10 1.98
N VAL A 85 -13.05 0.08 2.57
CA VAL A 85 -12.83 -0.17 4.00
C VAL A 85 -12.49 1.15 4.68
N LYS A 86 -13.51 1.88 5.15
CA LYS A 86 -13.38 3.27 5.66
C LYS A 86 -12.47 3.40 6.87
N GLU A 87 -12.33 2.34 7.64
CA GLU A 87 -11.47 2.26 8.83
C GLU A 87 -10.01 2.60 8.53
N HIS A 88 -9.53 2.39 7.30
CA HIS A 88 -8.21 2.86 6.86
C HIS A 88 -8.07 4.38 7.00
N ALA A 89 -9.09 5.14 6.57
CA ALA A 89 -9.10 6.60 6.71
C ALA A 89 -9.26 7.05 8.16
N GLU A 90 -10.07 6.37 8.95
CA GLU A 90 -10.26 6.68 10.37
C GLU A 90 -8.96 6.47 11.14
N LEU A 91 -8.30 5.32 10.93
CA LEU A 91 -7.02 5.04 11.59
C LEU A 91 -5.92 5.99 11.09
N PHE A 92 -5.87 6.30 9.80
CA PHE A 92 -4.96 7.30 9.25
C PHE A 92 -5.14 8.66 9.94
N LEU A 93 -6.38 9.12 10.13
CA LEU A 93 -6.67 10.37 10.81
C LEU A 93 -6.11 10.36 12.25
N LEU A 94 -6.36 9.29 13.01
CA LEU A 94 -5.86 9.17 14.38
C LEU A 94 -4.33 9.15 14.44
N LEU A 95 -3.69 8.38 13.57
CA LEU A 95 -2.22 8.32 13.49
C LEU A 95 -1.61 9.66 13.07
N SER A 96 -2.27 10.40 12.16
CA SER A 96 -1.80 11.70 11.70
C SER A 96 -1.72 12.75 12.81
N MET A 97 -2.54 12.62 13.85
CA MET A 97 -2.55 13.54 15.01
C MET A 97 -1.32 13.38 15.92
N ILE A 98 -0.65 12.24 15.87
CA ILE A 98 0.48 11.91 16.74
C ILE A 98 1.80 11.72 15.98
N THR A 99 1.77 11.76 14.64
CA THR A 99 2.97 11.57 13.80
C THR A 99 3.72 12.88 13.63
N PRO A 100 4.99 12.98 14.07
CA PRO A 100 5.78 14.19 13.86
C PRO A 100 6.09 14.42 12.38
N VAL A 101 5.82 15.62 11.86
CA VAL A 101 6.07 15.99 10.46
C VAL A 101 7.53 15.75 10.04
N GLY A 102 8.48 16.04 10.93
CA GLY A 102 9.89 15.83 10.65
C GLY A 102 10.29 14.35 10.41
N TRP A 103 9.46 13.37 10.78
CA TRP A 103 9.69 11.97 10.40
C TRP A 103 9.38 11.76 8.93
N LEU A 104 8.28 12.35 8.46
CA LEU A 104 7.81 12.24 7.08
C LEU A 104 8.75 12.96 6.10
N GLU A 105 9.20 14.16 6.46
CA GLU A 105 10.12 14.94 5.64
C GLU A 105 11.51 14.31 5.49
N ARG A 106 11.92 13.48 6.44
CA ARG A 106 13.20 12.75 6.37
C ARG A 106 13.14 11.48 5.54
N SER A 107 11.94 11.00 5.19
CA SER A 107 11.79 9.79 4.38
C SER A 107 12.59 9.90 3.06
N PRO A 108 13.47 8.94 2.76
CA PRO A 108 14.21 8.92 1.50
C PRO A 108 13.27 8.90 0.30
N SER A 109 12.21 8.11 0.34
CA SER A 109 11.24 7.99 -0.75
C SER A 109 10.50 9.31 -1.02
N TYR A 110 10.17 10.09 0.03
CA TYR A 110 9.56 11.40 -0.15
C TYR A 110 10.48 12.36 -0.92
N LYS A 111 11.78 12.38 -0.58
CA LYS A 111 12.77 13.21 -1.24
C LYS A 111 12.98 12.79 -2.69
N GLU A 112 13.19 11.51 -2.93
CA GLU A 112 13.42 10.95 -4.25
C GLU A 112 12.22 11.19 -5.19
N MET A 113 10.99 10.98 -4.71
CA MET A 113 9.80 11.22 -5.52
C MET A 113 9.62 12.71 -5.85
N ARG A 114 9.93 13.61 -4.90
CA ARG A 114 9.91 15.07 -5.19
C ARG A 114 10.92 15.49 -6.25
N GLU A 115 12.07 14.82 -6.30
CA GLU A 115 13.11 15.10 -7.30
C GLU A 115 12.75 14.52 -8.67
N ASN A 116 12.11 13.34 -8.70
CA ASN A 116 11.82 12.60 -9.94
C ASN A 116 10.51 13.06 -10.61
N ILE A 117 9.52 13.52 -9.87
CA ILE A 117 8.23 13.97 -10.39
C ILE A 117 8.24 15.49 -10.47
N THR A 118 8.47 16.02 -11.68
CA THR A 118 8.59 17.47 -11.94
C THR A 118 7.38 18.05 -12.69
N ASP A 119 6.47 17.22 -13.16
CA ASP A 119 5.29 17.61 -13.93
C ASP A 119 4.10 18.03 -13.08
N ARG A 120 4.20 17.89 -11.77
CA ARG A 120 3.16 18.25 -10.80
C ARG A 120 3.76 18.64 -9.45
N ASP A 121 3.00 19.44 -8.68
CA ASP A 121 3.40 19.81 -7.32
C ASP A 121 3.08 18.65 -6.35
N LEU A 122 4.11 18.10 -5.74
CA LEU A 122 4.01 17.08 -4.69
C LEU A 122 4.18 17.65 -3.27
N ALA A 123 4.29 18.98 -3.12
CA ALA A 123 4.30 19.62 -1.81
C ALA A 123 2.89 19.67 -1.20
N LEU A 124 2.15 18.57 -1.32
CA LEU A 124 0.78 18.42 -0.82
C LEU A 124 0.78 17.59 0.45
N TYR A 125 -0.12 17.91 1.37
CA TYR A 125 -0.28 17.17 2.63
C TYR A 125 -0.56 15.68 2.39
N GLY A 126 -1.42 15.34 1.44
CA GLY A 126 -1.72 13.94 1.10
C GLY A 126 -0.48 13.16 0.66
N PHE A 127 0.40 13.80 -0.11
CA PHE A 127 1.65 13.17 -0.54
C PHE A 127 2.68 13.07 0.60
N LEU A 128 2.80 14.09 1.45
CA LEU A 128 3.65 14.02 2.64
C LEU A 128 3.13 12.97 3.64
N GLY A 129 1.80 12.85 3.77
CA GLY A 129 1.14 12.00 4.74
C GLY A 129 0.95 10.54 4.30
N TYR A 130 1.26 10.17 3.04
CA TYR A 130 0.97 8.82 2.56
C TYR A 130 1.66 7.69 3.37
N PRO A 131 2.85 7.87 3.99
CA PRO A 131 3.42 6.83 4.84
C PRO A 131 2.59 6.53 6.09
N VAL A 132 1.84 7.53 6.58
CA VAL A 132 0.92 7.36 7.71
C VAL A 132 -0.30 6.54 7.29
N LEU A 133 -0.81 6.77 6.06
CA LEU A 133 -1.87 5.94 5.49
C LEU A 133 -1.40 4.49 5.30
N GLN A 134 -0.18 4.29 4.83
CA GLN A 134 0.41 2.95 4.70
C GLN A 134 0.55 2.27 6.07
N ALA A 135 0.94 3.00 7.11
CA ALA A 135 0.97 2.47 8.46
C ALA A 135 -0.44 2.04 8.93
N ALA A 136 -1.48 2.81 8.62
CA ALA A 136 -2.86 2.43 8.90
C ALA A 136 -3.27 1.16 8.16
N ASP A 137 -2.89 1.02 6.88
CA ASP A 137 -3.16 -0.19 6.07
C ASP A 137 -2.55 -1.44 6.71
N ILE A 138 -1.34 -1.34 7.24
CA ILE A 138 -0.62 -2.45 7.88
C ILE A 138 -1.25 -2.80 9.24
N LEU A 139 -1.53 -1.80 10.05
CA LEU A 139 -2.01 -1.99 11.42
C LEU A 139 -3.45 -2.50 11.48
N LEU A 140 -4.31 -2.07 10.55
CA LEU A 140 -5.73 -2.40 10.55
C LEU A 140 -5.99 -3.92 10.48
N PRO A 141 -5.43 -4.67 9.50
CA PRO A 141 -5.55 -6.12 9.44
C PRO A 141 -4.62 -6.84 10.41
N ARG A 142 -3.77 -6.10 11.15
CA ARG A 142 -2.70 -6.64 12.00
C ARG A 142 -1.76 -7.54 11.17
N ALA A 143 -1.27 -7.01 10.07
CA ALA A 143 -0.35 -7.73 9.21
C ALA A 143 0.98 -8.01 9.94
N GLU A 144 1.44 -9.23 9.88
CA GLU A 144 2.71 -9.69 10.47
C GLU A 144 3.85 -9.62 9.44
N VAL A 145 3.49 -9.71 8.15
CA VAL A 145 4.44 -9.66 7.04
C VAL A 145 3.90 -8.73 5.95
N VAL A 146 4.75 -7.84 5.48
CA VAL A 146 4.45 -6.92 4.37
C VAL A 146 5.56 -7.07 3.33
N PRO A 147 5.34 -7.85 2.27
CA PRO A 147 6.31 -8.01 1.19
C PRO A 147 6.43 -6.70 0.41
N VAL A 148 7.51 -5.97 0.60
CA VAL A 148 7.78 -4.69 -0.08
C VAL A 148 9.15 -4.70 -0.74
N GLY A 149 9.32 -3.86 -1.77
CA GLY A 149 10.64 -3.56 -2.30
C GLY A 149 11.49 -2.80 -1.26
N LYS A 150 12.81 -2.80 -1.46
CA LYS A 150 13.75 -2.10 -0.54
C LYS A 150 13.47 -0.61 -0.40
N ASP A 151 12.90 -0.01 -1.42
CA ASP A 151 12.48 1.40 -1.50
C ASP A 151 11.34 1.75 -0.52
N ASN A 152 10.51 0.78 -0.19
CA ASN A 152 9.36 0.96 0.71
C ASN A 152 9.63 0.54 2.18
N GLN A 153 10.83 0.06 2.48
CA GLN A 153 11.18 -0.41 3.83
C GLN A 153 11.00 0.67 4.90
N ALA A 154 11.43 1.91 4.61
CA ALA A 154 11.31 3.03 5.55
C ALA A 154 9.87 3.38 5.93
N HIS A 155 8.90 3.10 5.03
CA HIS A 155 7.48 3.35 5.30
C HIS A 155 6.87 2.25 6.17
N VAL A 156 7.29 1.02 5.96
CA VAL A 156 6.89 -0.11 6.82
C VAL A 156 7.42 0.12 8.24
N GLU A 157 8.65 0.60 8.38
CA GLU A 157 9.24 0.95 9.69
C GLU A 157 8.40 1.98 10.47
N LEU A 158 7.74 2.92 9.79
CA LEU A 158 6.85 3.88 10.45
C LEU A 158 5.71 3.18 11.20
N ALA A 159 5.18 2.07 10.67
CA ALA A 159 4.15 1.28 11.32
C ALA A 159 4.64 0.61 12.63
N PHE A 160 5.93 0.30 12.72
CA PHE A 160 6.54 -0.27 13.94
C PHE A 160 6.67 0.76 15.07
N PHE A 161 6.86 2.03 14.74
CA PHE A 161 6.99 3.10 15.73
C PHE A 161 5.66 3.70 16.19
N ALA A 162 4.55 3.33 15.56
CA ALA A 162 3.21 3.74 16.03
C ALA A 162 2.94 3.12 17.41
N PRO A 163 2.31 3.84 18.35
CA PRO A 163 1.94 3.31 19.67
C PRO A 163 1.09 2.03 19.52
N GLY A 164 1.63 0.88 19.92
CA GLY A 164 1.02 -0.44 19.73
C GLY A 164 1.40 -1.13 18.41
N GLY A 165 2.37 -0.60 17.68
CA GLY A 165 2.93 -1.21 16.47
C GLY A 165 3.60 -2.56 16.74
N LEU A 166 3.82 -3.29 15.65
CA LEU A 166 4.40 -4.65 15.64
C LEU A 166 5.82 -4.65 16.21
N SER A 167 5.97 -4.86 17.50
CA SER A 167 7.27 -4.81 18.20
C SER A 167 8.12 -6.08 18.05
N GLU A 168 7.68 -7.07 17.29
CA GLU A 168 8.39 -8.37 17.19
C GLU A 168 8.20 -9.01 15.80
N CYS A 169 8.84 -8.48 14.76
CA CYS A 169 9.13 -9.24 13.55
C CYS A 169 10.40 -8.68 12.90
N ALA A 170 11.54 -9.11 13.41
CA ALA A 170 12.81 -9.05 12.71
C ALA A 170 13.06 -10.41 12.05
#